data_bfed2fe966aba11af1dcb6307f8fbe3a
#
_entry.id   bfed2fe966aba11af1dcb6307f8fbe3a
#
_cell.length_a   1.000
_cell.length_b   1.000
_cell.length_c   1.000
_cell.angle_alpha   90.00
_cell.angle_beta   90.00
_cell.angle_gamma   90.00
#
_symmetry.space_group_name_H-M   'P 1'
#
loop_
_entity.id
_entity.type
_entity.pdbx_description
1 polymer ?
#
loop_
_entity_poly.entity_id
_entity_poly.type
_entity_poly.pdbx_seq_one_letter_code
_entity_poly.pdbx_strand_id
1 'polypeptide(L)'
;MDRLMLMFSGLSLWLALALPALAGTADVHAIAQGVDGHYNHLRSLEAEFTEIYRGSGMERTESGTVWLEKPGLKKLGKMRWEYRSPREKLFVSDGKDAWFYVPGDRQVRKTSARQLEDIRSPLAFLLGKSKLEKELRGLSLAPDVVPLGLGNIVLRGVPQALADRVSEILLEVTPGFEIARIQINQVDGSGTEYRFSEQKEDVEIPAGSFEFRVPEGVEVVEGELGGG
;
A
#
# COMPACT_ATOMS: atom_id res chain seq x y z
N MET A 1 -52.03 67.72 -24.14
CA MET A 1 -51.50 66.80 -25.18
C MET A 1 -50.37 66.03 -24.53
N ASP A 2 -50.74 64.97 -23.74
CA ASP A 2 -49.79 64.19 -22.94
C ASP A 2 -49.56 62.86 -23.59
N ARG A 3 -48.30 62.54 -23.84
CA ARG A 3 -47.88 61.22 -24.30
C ARG A 3 -47.43 60.42 -23.14
N LEU A 4 -48.21 59.47 -22.70
CA LEU A 4 -47.90 58.48 -21.70
C LEU A 4 -46.99 57.38 -22.33
N MET A 5 -45.74 57.29 -21.86
CA MET A 5 -44.75 56.35 -22.32
C MET A 5 -44.74 55.14 -21.34
N LEU A 6 -45.31 54.03 -21.75
CA LEU A 6 -45.29 52.76 -20.99
C LEU A 6 -43.94 52.07 -21.20
N MET A 7 -43.12 51.97 -20.12
CA MET A 7 -41.93 51.13 -20.09
C MET A 7 -42.31 49.71 -19.71
N PHE A 8 -42.17 48.75 -20.64
CA PHE A 8 -42.20 47.34 -20.36
C PHE A 8 -40.85 46.90 -19.84
N SER A 9 -40.79 46.56 -18.54
CA SER A 9 -39.60 45.91 -17.93
C SER A 9 -39.73 44.40 -18.13
N GLY A 10 -38.95 43.85 -19.07
CA GLY A 10 -38.87 42.42 -19.31
C GLY A 10 -38.03 41.73 -18.26
N LEU A 11 -38.67 41.02 -17.35
CA LEU A 11 -37.99 40.16 -16.35
C LEU A 11 -37.60 38.82 -17.01
N SER A 12 -36.31 38.69 -17.45
CA SER A 12 -35.80 37.45 -18.02
C SER A 12 -35.46 36.48 -16.86
N LEU A 13 -36.33 35.49 -16.68
CA LEU A 13 -36.13 34.40 -15.71
C LEU A 13 -35.13 33.39 -16.31
N TRP A 14 -33.87 33.41 -15.82
CA TRP A 14 -32.88 32.38 -16.15
C TRP A 14 -33.17 31.12 -15.34
N LEU A 15 -33.76 30.12 -16.00
CA LEU A 15 -33.93 28.78 -15.43
C LEU A 15 -32.60 28.04 -15.53
N ALA A 16 -31.84 28.01 -14.44
CA ALA A 16 -30.62 27.22 -14.33
C ALA A 16 -31.02 25.73 -14.29
N LEU A 17 -30.83 25.02 -15.41
CA LEU A 17 -30.94 23.57 -15.48
C LEU A 17 -29.73 22.99 -14.71
N ALA A 18 -29.95 22.61 -13.47
CA ALA A 18 -28.98 21.77 -12.72
C ALA A 18 -29.03 20.37 -13.34
N LEU A 19 -28.05 20.06 -14.19
CA LEU A 19 -27.82 18.68 -14.63
C LEU A 19 -27.38 17.88 -13.38
N PRO A 20 -28.08 16.76 -13.05
CA PRO A 20 -27.55 15.86 -12.03
C PRO A 20 -26.21 15.32 -12.54
N ALA A 21 -25.13 15.59 -11.80
CA ALA A 21 -23.87 14.88 -11.99
C ALA A 21 -24.18 13.40 -11.72
N LEU A 22 -24.21 12.57 -12.77
CA LEU A 22 -24.16 11.13 -12.65
C LEU A 22 -22.81 10.80 -12.00
N ALA A 23 -22.79 10.75 -10.68
CA ALA A 23 -21.71 10.10 -9.96
C ALA A 23 -21.77 8.62 -10.36
N GLY A 24 -21.00 8.25 -11.38
CA GLY A 24 -20.83 6.87 -11.78
C GLY A 24 -20.38 6.10 -10.54
N THR A 25 -21.10 5.05 -10.18
CA THR A 25 -20.65 4.12 -9.13
C THR A 25 -19.30 3.58 -9.57
N ALA A 26 -18.27 3.83 -8.76
CA ALA A 26 -16.93 3.34 -9.04
C ALA A 26 -16.97 1.81 -9.21
N ASP A 27 -16.52 1.32 -10.36
CA ASP A 27 -16.52 -0.10 -10.67
C ASP A 27 -15.30 -0.75 -9.98
N VAL A 28 -15.56 -1.56 -8.97
CA VAL A 28 -14.52 -2.29 -8.21
C VAL A 28 -13.64 -3.12 -9.12
N HIS A 29 -14.24 -3.78 -10.13
CA HIS A 29 -13.50 -4.60 -11.08
C HIS A 29 -12.54 -3.75 -11.92
N ALA A 30 -12.98 -2.62 -12.43
CA ALA A 30 -12.14 -1.71 -13.20
C ALA A 30 -10.99 -1.14 -12.34
N ILE A 31 -11.26 -0.81 -11.06
CA ILE A 31 -10.23 -0.32 -10.14
C ILE A 31 -9.21 -1.42 -9.86
N ALA A 32 -9.66 -2.64 -9.55
CA ALA A 32 -8.78 -3.77 -9.29
C ALA A 32 -7.89 -4.09 -10.49
N GLN A 33 -8.44 -4.09 -11.70
CA GLN A 33 -7.68 -4.25 -12.94
C GLN A 33 -6.69 -3.11 -13.17
N GLY A 34 -7.07 -1.87 -12.84
CA GLY A 34 -6.18 -0.72 -12.93
C GLY A 34 -4.95 -0.87 -12.01
N VAL A 35 -5.18 -1.23 -10.75
CA VAL A 35 -4.09 -1.51 -9.78
C VAL A 35 -3.21 -2.68 -10.24
N ASP A 36 -3.82 -3.80 -10.63
CA ASP A 36 -3.08 -4.95 -11.15
C ASP A 36 -2.25 -4.57 -12.38
N GLY A 37 -2.84 -3.81 -13.31
CA GLY A 37 -2.15 -3.30 -14.50
C GLY A 37 -0.98 -2.40 -14.14
N HIS A 38 -1.20 -1.44 -13.26
CA HIS A 38 -0.20 -0.49 -12.80
C HIS A 38 1.02 -1.23 -12.20
N TYR A 39 0.80 -2.02 -11.15
CA TYR A 39 1.90 -2.72 -10.48
C TYR A 39 2.51 -3.84 -11.34
N ASN A 40 1.78 -4.50 -12.21
CA ASN A 40 2.35 -5.56 -13.05
C ASN A 40 3.36 -5.06 -14.11
N HIS A 41 3.31 -3.80 -14.49
CA HIS A 41 4.23 -3.21 -15.47
C HIS A 41 5.50 -2.62 -14.85
N LEU A 42 5.51 -2.29 -13.57
CA LEU A 42 6.68 -1.74 -12.90
C LEU A 42 7.83 -2.74 -12.86
N ARG A 43 9.06 -2.25 -12.96
CA ARG A 43 10.30 -3.03 -12.76
C ARG A 43 10.87 -2.81 -11.36
N SER A 44 10.74 -1.60 -10.87
CA SER A 44 11.22 -1.20 -9.55
C SER A 44 10.33 -0.09 -8.99
N LEU A 45 10.35 0.05 -7.67
CA LEU A 45 9.64 1.10 -6.94
C LEU A 45 10.51 1.57 -5.78
N GLU A 46 10.59 2.87 -5.59
CA GLU A 46 11.07 3.52 -4.38
C GLU A 46 9.93 4.33 -3.79
N ALA A 47 9.71 4.25 -2.48
CA ALA A 47 8.71 5.08 -1.80
C ALA A 47 9.12 5.38 -0.36
N GLU A 48 8.71 6.53 0.16
CA GLU A 48 8.68 6.78 1.58
C GLU A 48 7.47 6.07 2.18
N PHE A 49 7.64 5.49 3.38
CA PHE A 49 6.53 4.86 4.09
C PHE A 49 6.41 5.35 5.53
N THR A 50 5.17 5.30 6.02
CA THR A 50 4.85 5.37 7.45
C THR A 50 4.07 4.13 7.81
N GLU A 51 4.55 3.38 8.80
CA GLU A 51 3.88 2.23 9.39
C GLU A 51 3.30 2.63 10.74
N ILE A 52 2.02 2.36 10.95
CA ILE A 52 1.31 2.63 12.20
C ILE A 52 0.71 1.32 12.69
N TYR A 53 1.29 0.78 13.75
CA TYR A 53 0.74 -0.38 14.45
C TYR A 53 -0.17 0.05 15.59
N ARG A 54 -1.34 -0.61 15.70
CA ARG A 54 -2.29 -0.45 16.80
C ARG A 54 -2.66 -1.82 17.35
N GLY A 55 -2.40 -2.04 18.63
CA GLY A 55 -2.75 -3.31 19.28
C GLY A 55 -2.39 -3.31 20.75
N SER A 56 -3.09 -4.13 21.53
CA SER A 56 -2.82 -4.29 22.96
C SER A 56 -2.79 -2.96 23.75
N GLY A 57 -3.59 -1.97 23.34
CA GLY A 57 -3.61 -0.64 23.96
C GLY A 57 -2.41 0.25 23.60
N MET A 58 -1.60 -0.15 22.66
CA MET A 58 -0.42 0.62 22.18
C MET A 58 -0.62 1.09 20.74
N GLU A 59 -0.05 2.25 20.44
CA GLU A 59 0.17 2.72 19.08
C GLU A 59 1.66 2.98 18.89
N ARG A 60 2.22 2.46 17.79
CA ARG A 60 3.61 2.66 17.40
C ARG A 60 3.65 3.16 15.96
N THR A 61 4.32 4.27 15.74
CA THR A 61 4.55 4.84 14.42
C THR A 61 6.01 4.75 14.07
N GLU A 62 6.29 4.18 12.91
CA GLU A 62 7.62 4.03 12.35
C GLU A 62 7.63 4.55 10.92
N SER A 63 8.78 5.02 10.43
CA SER A 63 8.88 5.52 9.07
C SER A 63 10.24 5.27 8.45
N GLY A 64 10.28 5.29 7.12
CA GLY A 64 11.49 5.04 6.38
C GLY A 64 11.27 5.03 4.87
N THR A 65 12.18 4.37 4.17
CA THR A 65 12.12 4.20 2.72
C THR A 65 12.04 2.72 2.37
N VAL A 66 11.26 2.39 1.36
CA VAL A 66 11.16 1.06 0.78
C VAL A 66 11.66 1.09 -0.67
N TRP A 67 12.44 0.07 -1.04
CA TRP A 67 12.82 -0.24 -2.41
C TRP A 67 12.35 -1.62 -2.76
N LEU A 68 11.74 -1.75 -3.92
CA LEU A 68 11.27 -3.01 -4.48
C LEU A 68 11.85 -3.19 -5.88
N GLU A 69 12.36 -4.39 -6.15
CA GLU A 69 12.75 -4.81 -7.50
C GLU A 69 11.99 -6.07 -7.86
N LYS A 70 11.28 -6.01 -8.97
CA LYS A 70 10.47 -7.14 -9.41
C LYS A 70 11.32 -8.30 -9.88
N PRO A 71 10.82 -9.51 -9.67
CA PRO A 71 11.55 -10.68 -10.10
C PRO A 71 11.49 -10.83 -11.62
N GLY A 72 12.57 -11.26 -12.21
CA GLY A 72 12.54 -11.88 -13.53
C GLY A 72 11.77 -13.21 -13.51
N LEU A 73 11.59 -13.83 -14.68
CA LEU A 73 10.69 -14.97 -14.96
C LEU A 73 10.74 -16.18 -14.00
N LYS A 74 11.76 -16.32 -13.14
CA LYS A 74 11.92 -17.48 -12.23
C LYS A 74 12.46 -17.12 -10.84
N LYS A 75 12.46 -15.84 -10.44
CA LYS A 75 13.03 -15.39 -9.16
C LYS A 75 11.97 -14.72 -8.31
N LEU A 76 12.16 -14.72 -7.01
CA LEU A 76 11.38 -13.90 -6.08
C LEU A 76 11.80 -12.43 -6.23
N GLY A 77 10.87 -11.51 -5.95
CA GLY A 77 11.19 -10.11 -5.90
C GLY A 77 12.20 -9.79 -4.80
N LYS A 78 12.95 -8.73 -4.99
CA LYS A 78 13.84 -8.22 -3.96
C LYS A 78 13.17 -7.04 -3.28
N MET A 79 13.45 -6.86 -2.00
CA MET A 79 12.92 -5.74 -1.24
C MET A 79 13.91 -5.29 -0.19
N ARG A 80 13.86 -3.99 0.12
CA ARG A 80 14.62 -3.37 1.19
C ARG A 80 13.74 -2.35 1.89
N TRP A 81 13.56 -2.48 3.19
CA TRP A 81 12.86 -1.55 4.05
C TRP A 81 13.87 -0.99 5.04
N GLU A 82 14.14 0.30 4.93
CA GLU A 82 14.99 1.03 5.87
C GLU A 82 14.12 1.88 6.77
N TYR A 83 13.93 1.46 7.99
CA TYR A 83 13.29 2.26 9.03
C TYR A 83 14.31 3.26 9.57
N ARG A 84 13.92 4.52 9.66
CA ARG A 84 14.75 5.60 10.19
C ARG A 84 14.24 6.17 11.50
N SER A 85 12.95 6.12 11.73
CA SER A 85 12.32 6.70 12.92
C SER A 85 11.30 5.71 13.52
N PRO A 86 11.18 5.64 14.86
CA PRO A 86 12.03 6.26 15.89
C PRO A 86 13.36 5.52 16.10
N ARG A 87 13.48 4.30 15.57
CA ARG A 87 14.69 3.47 15.64
C ARG A 87 15.04 2.94 14.27
N GLU A 88 16.32 2.88 13.99
CA GLU A 88 16.82 2.24 12.79
C GLU A 88 16.55 0.74 12.84
N LYS A 89 15.99 0.23 11.75
CA LYS A 89 15.80 -1.21 11.48
C LYS A 89 16.01 -1.43 10.00
N LEU A 90 16.41 -2.61 9.65
CA LEU A 90 16.62 -2.99 8.26
C LEU A 90 15.97 -4.35 8.00
N PHE A 91 15.08 -4.37 7.02
CA PHE A 91 14.63 -5.61 6.42
C PHE A 91 15.11 -5.64 4.97
N VAL A 92 15.80 -6.72 4.58
CA VAL A 92 16.31 -6.91 3.22
C VAL A 92 16.00 -8.31 2.74
N SER A 93 15.52 -8.44 1.51
CA SER A 93 15.46 -9.71 0.79
C SER A 93 16.11 -9.59 -0.58
N ASP A 94 17.03 -10.50 -0.89
CA ASP A 94 17.70 -10.59 -2.19
C ASP A 94 16.95 -11.50 -3.20
N GLY A 95 15.76 -11.99 -2.79
CA GLY A 95 14.96 -12.93 -3.56
C GLY A 95 15.34 -14.40 -3.32
N LYS A 96 16.32 -14.69 -2.47
CA LYS A 96 16.70 -16.03 -2.00
C LYS A 96 16.60 -16.14 -0.49
N ASP A 97 17.25 -15.23 0.20
CA ASP A 97 17.28 -15.09 1.65
C ASP A 97 16.67 -13.74 2.06
N ALA A 98 16.21 -13.64 3.29
CA ALA A 98 15.75 -12.40 3.89
C ALA A 98 16.35 -12.24 5.29
N TRP A 99 16.65 -10.99 5.62
CA TRP A 99 17.29 -10.62 6.89
C TRP A 99 16.49 -9.50 7.55
N PHE A 100 16.38 -9.60 8.87
CA PHE A 100 15.89 -8.51 9.71
C PHE A 100 16.93 -8.17 10.75
N TYR A 101 17.39 -6.92 10.77
CA TYR A 101 18.43 -6.43 11.62
C TYR A 101 18.05 -5.10 12.27
N VAL A 102 18.32 -4.99 13.56
CA VAL A 102 18.25 -3.74 14.32
C VAL A 102 19.69 -3.35 14.65
N PRO A 103 20.20 -2.19 14.17
CA PRO A 103 21.54 -1.73 14.50
C PRO A 103 21.76 -1.64 16.02
N GLY A 104 22.87 -2.19 16.47
CA GLY A 104 23.18 -2.31 17.89
C GLY A 104 22.76 -3.62 18.55
N ASP A 105 21.91 -4.40 17.93
CA ASP A 105 21.63 -5.77 18.36
C ASP A 105 22.80 -6.68 17.99
N ARG A 106 23.05 -7.68 18.84
CA ARG A 106 24.12 -8.67 18.59
C ARG A 106 23.67 -9.84 17.71
N GLN A 107 22.45 -9.77 17.21
CA GLN A 107 21.83 -10.81 16.39
C GLN A 107 21.15 -10.21 15.16
N VAL A 108 21.25 -10.95 14.06
CA VAL A 108 20.44 -10.73 12.87
C VAL A 108 19.58 -11.97 12.62
N ARG A 109 18.30 -11.78 12.35
CA ARG A 109 17.41 -12.89 11.98
C ARG A 109 17.47 -13.12 10.49
N LYS A 110 17.60 -14.38 10.10
CA LYS A 110 17.62 -14.82 8.70
C LYS A 110 16.54 -15.85 8.45
N THR A 111 15.87 -15.74 7.31
CA THR A 111 14.94 -16.74 6.81
C THR A 111 15.05 -16.89 5.29
N SER A 112 14.42 -17.89 4.70
CA SER A 112 14.35 -17.97 3.24
C SER A 112 13.31 -16.99 2.70
N ALA A 113 13.58 -16.36 1.55
CA ALA A 113 12.61 -15.50 0.89
C ALA A 113 11.31 -16.23 0.51
N ARG A 114 11.33 -17.57 0.38
CA ARG A 114 10.13 -18.39 0.18
C ARG A 114 9.19 -18.38 1.39
N GLN A 115 9.74 -18.41 2.60
CA GLN A 115 8.94 -18.31 3.82
C GLN A 115 8.25 -16.94 3.94
N LEU A 116 8.80 -15.89 3.31
CA LEU A 116 8.11 -14.61 3.20
C LEU A 116 6.90 -14.66 2.25
N GLU A 117 6.95 -15.48 1.21
CA GLU A 117 5.78 -15.70 0.34
C GLU A 117 4.67 -16.47 1.08
N ASP A 118 5.03 -17.38 1.98
CA ASP A 118 4.08 -18.10 2.84
C ASP A 118 3.48 -17.20 3.92
N ILE A 119 4.24 -16.20 4.39
CA ILE A 119 3.74 -15.10 5.23
C ILE A 119 3.15 -14.01 4.32
N ARG A 120 2.61 -14.33 3.20
CA ARG A 120 2.08 -13.43 2.15
C ARG A 120 1.76 -12.06 2.72
N SER A 121 2.83 -11.26 2.84
CA SER A 121 2.72 -9.89 3.33
C SER A 121 1.69 -9.19 2.44
N PRO A 122 0.74 -8.45 3.00
CA PRO A 122 -0.14 -7.59 2.22
C PRO A 122 0.61 -6.64 1.29
N LEU A 123 1.90 -6.44 1.55
CA LEU A 123 2.84 -5.70 0.71
C LEU A 123 3.21 -6.44 -0.59
N ALA A 124 2.86 -7.73 -0.73
CA ALA A 124 3.02 -8.48 -1.98
C ALA A 124 2.25 -7.85 -3.15
N PHE A 125 1.18 -7.09 -2.88
CA PHE A 125 0.47 -6.32 -3.90
C PHE A 125 1.38 -5.31 -4.59
N LEU A 126 2.29 -4.67 -3.85
CA LEU A 126 3.27 -3.74 -4.41
C LEU A 126 4.30 -4.44 -5.31
N LEU A 127 4.49 -5.73 -5.14
CA LEU A 127 5.36 -6.52 -6.00
C LEU A 127 4.70 -6.95 -7.33
N GLY A 128 3.39 -6.73 -7.50
CA GLY A 128 2.67 -6.87 -8.76
C GLY A 128 2.70 -8.27 -9.37
N LYS A 129 2.60 -9.31 -8.55
CA LYS A 129 2.44 -10.70 -9.02
C LYS A 129 1.05 -11.26 -8.78
N SER A 130 0.21 -10.50 -8.09
CA SER A 130 -1.11 -10.92 -7.68
C SER A 130 -2.21 -10.27 -8.52
N LYS A 131 -3.35 -10.88 -8.52
CA LYS A 131 -4.59 -10.27 -8.98
C LYS A 131 -5.44 -10.00 -7.75
N LEU A 132 -5.75 -8.72 -7.49
CA LEU A 132 -6.49 -8.30 -6.29
C LEU A 132 -7.76 -9.13 -6.08
N GLU A 133 -8.54 -9.37 -7.13
CA GLU A 133 -9.77 -10.15 -7.05
C GLU A 133 -9.56 -11.64 -6.71
N LYS A 134 -8.38 -12.18 -7.01
CA LYS A 134 -8.03 -13.55 -6.64
C LYS A 134 -7.48 -13.67 -5.24
N GLU A 135 -6.77 -12.63 -4.79
CA GLU A 135 -6.14 -12.64 -3.46
C GLU A 135 -7.11 -12.20 -2.36
N LEU A 136 -8.01 -11.27 -2.68
CA LEU A 136 -8.96 -10.70 -1.73
C LEU A 136 -10.38 -11.20 -1.99
N ARG A 137 -10.86 -12.07 -1.12
CA ARG A 137 -12.25 -12.53 -1.15
C ARG A 137 -13.19 -11.39 -0.74
N GLY A 138 -14.31 -11.25 -1.44
CA GLY A 138 -15.32 -10.25 -1.16
C GLY A 138 -14.85 -8.82 -1.43
N LEU A 139 -13.95 -8.64 -2.41
CA LEU A 139 -13.46 -7.33 -2.80
C LEU A 139 -14.62 -6.39 -3.14
N SER A 140 -14.68 -5.25 -2.46
CA SER A 140 -15.75 -4.26 -2.58
C SER A 140 -15.26 -2.85 -2.25
N LEU A 141 -16.06 -1.83 -2.54
CA LEU A 141 -15.81 -0.47 -2.05
C LEU A 141 -15.98 -0.39 -0.52
N ALA A 142 -15.23 0.49 0.11
CA ALA A 142 -15.33 0.81 1.54
C ALA A 142 -15.77 2.28 1.75
N PRO A 143 -17.03 2.64 1.43
CA PRO A 143 -17.50 4.03 1.49
C PRO A 143 -17.58 4.59 2.92
N ASP A 144 -17.55 3.73 3.91
CA ASP A 144 -17.49 4.05 5.35
C ASP A 144 -16.08 4.44 5.83
N VAL A 145 -15.05 4.22 4.99
CA VAL A 145 -13.67 4.56 5.30
C VAL A 145 -13.29 5.86 4.59
N VAL A 146 -12.86 6.86 5.38
CA VAL A 146 -12.44 8.15 4.83
C VAL A 146 -11.07 8.00 4.14
N PRO A 147 -10.94 8.32 2.86
CA PRO A 147 -9.65 8.34 2.17
C PRO A 147 -8.73 9.41 2.75
N LEU A 148 -7.41 9.18 2.70
CA LEU A 148 -6.39 10.16 3.07
C LEU A 148 -6.22 11.24 2.00
N GLY A 149 -6.32 10.84 0.72
CA GLY A 149 -6.15 11.72 -0.43
C GLY A 149 -7.48 12.10 -1.09
N LEU A 150 -7.56 13.34 -1.59
CA LEU A 150 -8.72 13.79 -2.36
C LEU A 150 -8.85 12.99 -3.66
N GLY A 151 -10.02 12.43 -3.91
CA GLY A 151 -10.29 11.62 -5.09
C GLY A 151 -9.83 10.17 -5.01
N ASN A 152 -9.17 9.77 -3.92
CA ASN A 152 -8.83 8.38 -3.69
C ASN A 152 -10.08 7.54 -3.37
N ILE A 153 -9.99 6.26 -3.69
CA ILE A 153 -11.03 5.26 -3.44
C ILE A 153 -10.48 4.21 -2.49
N VAL A 154 -11.29 3.76 -1.52
CA VAL A 154 -10.90 2.68 -0.62
C VAL A 154 -11.62 1.41 -1.00
N LEU A 155 -10.85 0.34 -1.23
CA LEU A 155 -11.31 -1.02 -1.41
C LEU A 155 -11.13 -1.81 -0.11
N ARG A 156 -12.00 -2.80 0.12
CA ARG A 156 -11.86 -3.77 1.21
C ARG A 156 -11.97 -5.20 0.69
N GLY A 157 -11.31 -6.11 1.37
CA GLY A 157 -11.42 -7.55 1.10
C GLY A 157 -10.70 -8.38 2.15
N VAL A 158 -10.93 -9.67 2.17
CA VAL A 158 -10.29 -10.62 3.10
C VAL A 158 -9.23 -11.41 2.34
N PRO A 159 -7.95 -11.38 2.76
CA PRO A 159 -6.89 -12.13 2.08
C PRO A 159 -7.11 -13.64 2.27
N GLN A 160 -7.32 -14.37 1.17
CA GLN A 160 -7.69 -15.79 1.24
C GLN A 160 -6.64 -16.64 1.95
N ALA A 161 -5.37 -16.34 1.72
CA ALA A 161 -4.27 -17.10 2.30
C ALA A 161 -4.01 -16.80 3.79
N LEU A 162 -4.58 -15.73 4.34
CA LEU A 162 -4.37 -15.25 5.72
C LEU A 162 -5.69 -15.05 6.47
N ALA A 163 -6.79 -15.64 5.99
CA ALA A 163 -8.13 -15.43 6.55
C ALA A 163 -8.27 -15.94 8.00
N ASP A 164 -7.35 -16.78 8.45
CA ASP A 164 -7.23 -17.24 9.83
C ASP A 164 -6.63 -16.17 10.78
N ARG A 165 -5.89 -15.22 10.26
CA ARG A 165 -5.18 -14.18 11.03
C ARG A 165 -5.59 -12.77 10.69
N VAL A 166 -6.00 -12.52 9.45
CA VAL A 166 -6.38 -11.20 8.94
C VAL A 166 -7.87 -11.17 8.64
N SER A 167 -8.59 -10.32 9.37
CA SER A 167 -10.04 -10.15 9.22
C SER A 167 -10.40 -9.30 8.00
N GLU A 168 -9.57 -8.31 7.65
CA GLU A 168 -9.80 -7.39 6.55
C GLU A 168 -8.51 -6.72 6.10
N ILE A 169 -8.41 -6.43 4.81
CA ILE A 169 -7.45 -5.49 4.24
C ILE A 169 -8.23 -4.34 3.62
N LEU A 170 -7.79 -3.10 3.89
CA LEU A 170 -8.23 -1.90 3.21
C LEU A 170 -7.09 -1.42 2.30
N LEU A 171 -7.43 -1.13 1.05
CA LEU A 171 -6.50 -0.57 0.06
C LEU A 171 -7.03 0.79 -0.38
N GLU A 172 -6.28 1.85 -0.12
CA GLU A 172 -6.56 3.17 -0.68
C GLU A 172 -5.80 3.35 -1.98
N VAL A 173 -6.56 3.62 -3.03
CA VAL A 173 -6.08 3.69 -4.42
C VAL A 173 -6.26 5.11 -4.93
N THR A 174 -5.21 5.68 -5.51
CA THR A 174 -5.26 6.99 -6.17
C THR A 174 -5.99 6.91 -7.51
N PRO A 175 -6.40 8.05 -8.11
CA PRO A 175 -6.91 8.08 -9.48
C PRO A 175 -5.93 7.53 -10.53
N GLY A 176 -4.61 7.49 -10.23
CA GLY A 176 -3.56 6.88 -11.04
C GLY A 176 -3.34 5.39 -10.80
N PHE A 177 -4.17 4.75 -9.98
CA PHE A 177 -4.06 3.35 -9.56
C PHE A 177 -2.86 3.02 -8.67
N GLU A 178 -2.20 4.02 -8.10
CA GLU A 178 -1.18 3.81 -7.07
C GLU A 178 -1.84 3.45 -5.74
N ILE A 179 -1.21 2.57 -4.98
CA ILE A 179 -1.63 2.27 -3.61
C ILE A 179 -1.04 3.32 -2.67
N ALA A 180 -1.88 4.19 -2.13
CA ALA A 180 -1.48 5.22 -1.18
C ALA A 180 -1.47 4.69 0.27
N ARG A 181 -2.33 3.71 0.60
CA ARG A 181 -2.43 3.12 1.93
C ARG A 181 -2.83 1.65 1.84
N ILE A 182 -2.20 0.83 2.68
CA ILE A 182 -2.63 -0.53 2.99
C ILE A 182 -2.89 -0.59 4.49
N GLN A 183 -4.10 -0.96 4.90
CA GLN A 183 -4.42 -1.23 6.30
C GLN A 183 -4.80 -2.69 6.45
N ILE A 184 -4.19 -3.34 7.42
CA ILE A 184 -4.37 -4.76 7.73
C ILE A 184 -5.02 -4.84 9.11
N ASN A 185 -6.24 -5.33 9.17
CA ASN A 185 -6.96 -5.57 10.42
C ASN A 185 -6.85 -7.06 10.76
N GLN A 186 -6.34 -7.37 11.95
CA GLN A 186 -6.17 -8.76 12.40
C GLN A 186 -7.40 -9.24 13.19
N VAL A 187 -7.55 -10.55 13.30
CA VAL A 187 -8.67 -11.17 14.03
C VAL A 187 -8.61 -10.94 15.54
N ASP A 188 -7.42 -10.65 16.08
CA ASP A 188 -7.20 -10.31 17.49
C ASP A 188 -7.52 -8.85 17.85
N GLY A 189 -7.96 -8.06 16.86
CA GLY A 189 -8.27 -6.65 16.99
C GLY A 189 -7.07 -5.72 16.82
N SER A 190 -5.86 -6.24 16.61
CA SER A 190 -4.72 -5.41 16.24
C SER A 190 -4.79 -5.00 14.77
N GLY A 191 -4.04 -3.97 14.39
CA GLY A 191 -3.97 -3.51 13.01
C GLY A 191 -2.65 -2.85 12.70
N THR A 192 -2.25 -2.96 11.43
CA THR A 192 -1.09 -2.26 10.89
C THR A 192 -1.51 -1.48 9.65
N GLU A 193 -1.16 -0.22 9.60
CA GLU A 193 -1.43 0.68 8.49
C GLU A 193 -0.11 1.13 7.88
N TYR A 194 0.05 0.92 6.57
CA TYR A 194 1.15 1.45 5.78
C TYR A 194 0.63 2.59 4.90
N ARG A 195 1.25 3.75 4.99
CA ARG A 195 1.02 4.88 4.09
C ARG A 195 2.25 5.07 3.23
N PHE A 196 2.05 5.23 1.92
CA PHE A 196 3.13 5.43 0.97
C PHE A 196 3.06 6.83 0.38
N SER A 197 4.21 7.45 0.24
CA SER A 197 4.37 8.77 -0.39
C SER A 197 5.66 8.81 -1.21
N GLU A 198 5.85 9.87 -2.00
CA GLU A 198 7.04 10.08 -2.83
C GLU A 198 7.38 8.84 -3.69
N GLN A 199 6.33 8.16 -4.20
CA GLN A 199 6.51 6.97 -5.03
C GLN A 199 7.22 7.33 -6.33
N LYS A 200 8.33 6.63 -6.62
CA LYS A 200 9.11 6.75 -7.83
C LYS A 200 9.19 5.38 -8.49
N GLU A 201 8.70 5.33 -9.71
CA GLU A 201 8.59 4.11 -10.48
C GLU A 201 9.77 3.93 -11.43
N ASP A 202 10.06 2.66 -11.75
CA ASP A 202 11.11 2.28 -12.69
C ASP A 202 12.47 2.93 -12.43
N VAL A 203 12.76 3.20 -11.14
CA VAL A 203 14.02 3.79 -10.70
C VAL A 203 15.18 2.82 -10.90
N GLU A 204 16.35 3.35 -11.22
CA GLU A 204 17.58 2.58 -11.17
C GLU A 204 18.01 2.38 -9.72
N ILE A 205 17.93 1.12 -9.25
CA ILE A 205 18.37 0.76 -7.89
C ILE A 205 19.84 0.36 -7.95
N PRO A 206 20.72 1.00 -7.15
CA PRO A 206 22.14 0.70 -7.17
C PRO A 206 22.43 -0.78 -6.93
N ALA A 207 23.43 -1.33 -7.62
CA ALA A 207 23.88 -2.70 -7.42
C ALA A 207 24.30 -2.92 -5.95
N GLY A 208 23.89 -4.05 -5.38
CA GLY A 208 24.14 -4.37 -3.96
C GLY A 208 23.12 -3.81 -2.96
N SER A 209 22.15 -2.98 -3.39
CA SER A 209 21.13 -2.44 -2.47
C SER A 209 20.33 -3.53 -1.75
N PHE A 210 20.20 -4.69 -2.36
CA PHE A 210 19.49 -5.84 -1.77
C PHE A 210 20.42 -6.87 -1.16
N GLU A 211 21.71 -6.57 -1.01
CA GLU A 211 22.67 -7.41 -0.32
C GLU A 211 22.73 -7.02 1.18
N PHE A 212 22.66 -8.02 2.05
CA PHE A 212 22.89 -7.82 3.46
C PHE A 212 24.27 -8.41 3.83
N ARG A 213 25.10 -7.59 4.45
CA ARG A 213 26.39 -8.04 5.00
C ARG A 213 26.28 -8.05 6.51
N VAL A 214 26.46 -9.23 7.09
CA VAL A 214 26.44 -9.40 8.56
C VAL A 214 27.55 -8.56 9.17
N PRO A 215 27.24 -7.61 10.09
CA PRO A 215 28.27 -6.84 10.76
C PRO A 215 29.17 -7.72 11.63
N GLU A 216 30.41 -7.27 11.88
CA GLU A 216 31.34 -7.99 12.72
C GLU A 216 30.77 -8.15 14.15
N GLY A 217 30.88 -9.36 14.69
CA GLY A 217 30.41 -9.69 16.04
C GLY A 217 28.87 -9.88 16.15
N VAL A 218 28.16 -9.88 15.04
CA VAL A 218 26.71 -10.14 15.00
C VAL A 218 26.48 -11.61 14.68
N GLU A 219 25.68 -12.29 15.50
CA GLU A 219 25.28 -13.69 15.32
C GLU A 219 24.11 -13.79 14.34
N VAL A 220 24.15 -14.78 13.44
CA VAL A 220 23.02 -15.09 12.56
C VAL A 220 22.13 -16.12 13.22
N VAL A 221 20.88 -15.75 13.47
CA VAL A 221 19.83 -16.63 14.01
C VAL A 221 18.87 -16.98 12.89
N GLU A 222 18.79 -18.26 12.55
CA GLU A 222 17.80 -18.74 11.57
C GLU A 222 16.45 -18.96 12.25
N GLY A 223 15.37 -18.56 11.58
CA GLY A 223 14.00 -18.70 12.09
C GLY A 223 13.01 -17.76 11.43
N GLU A 224 11.78 -17.81 11.90
CA GLU A 224 10.75 -16.89 11.42
C GLU A 224 11.12 -15.44 11.76
N LEU A 225 10.90 -14.54 10.81
CA LEU A 225 10.98 -13.10 11.04
C LEU A 225 9.69 -12.68 11.77
N GLY A 226 9.60 -13.05 13.05
CA GLY A 226 8.46 -12.71 13.89
C GLY A 226 8.35 -11.20 14.01
N GLY A 227 7.16 -10.66 13.78
CA GLY A 227 6.84 -9.28 14.09
C GLY A 227 7.06 -9.03 15.59
N GLY A 228 7.87 -8.04 15.90
CA GLY A 228 8.03 -7.49 17.25
C GLY A 228 7.02 -6.37 17.47
#